data_0463b4b16ce300a9a5c15bf95b98f3a9
#
_entry.id   0463b4b16ce300a9a5c15bf95b98f3a9
#
_cell.length_a   1.000
_cell.length_b   1.000
_cell.length_c   1.000
_cell.angle_alpha   90.00
_cell.angle_beta   90.00
_cell.angle_gamma   90.00
#
_symmetry.space_group_name_H-M   'P 1'
#
loop_
_entity.id
_entity.type
_entity.pdbx_description
1 polymer ?
#
loop_
_entity_poly.entity_id
_entity_poly.type
_entity_poly.pdbx_seq_one_letter_code
_entity_poly.pdbx_strand_id
1 'polypeptide(L)'
;MDNTSKWRSLIRNLRKRFPVESPVRVIRMNVKGDPGLTTFNGSSYRVRIQSNQDWGGQVDAILHEWAHVCAIEEAYNHRGRWATLFGEIYDAWTKDFQRPSEPQGTT
;
A
#
# COMPACT_ATOMS: atom_id res chain seq x y z
N MET A 1 1.77 -21.97 1.35
CA MET A 1 0.50 -21.25 1.55
C MET A 1 0.61 -19.85 0.98
N ASP A 2 -0.32 -19.49 0.16
CA ASP A 2 -0.22 -18.18 -0.44
C ASP A 2 -0.82 -17.09 0.45
N ASN A 3 -0.53 -15.86 0.13
CA ASN A 3 -0.93 -14.71 0.91
C ASN A 3 -2.07 -13.92 0.27
N THR A 4 -2.83 -14.58 -0.59
CA THR A 4 -3.86 -13.89 -1.36
C THR A 4 -4.89 -13.19 -0.48
N SER A 5 -5.38 -13.88 0.54
CA SER A 5 -6.36 -13.29 1.46
C SER A 5 -5.77 -12.11 2.23
N LYS A 6 -4.55 -12.27 2.72
CA LYS A 6 -3.87 -11.19 3.43
C LYS A 6 -3.64 -10.00 2.52
N TRP A 7 -3.24 -10.26 1.28
CA TRP A 7 -2.99 -9.22 0.30
C TRP A 7 -4.27 -8.43 0.01
N ARG A 8 -5.35 -9.14 -0.25
CA ARG A 8 -6.64 -8.49 -0.53
C ARG A 8 -7.11 -7.64 0.64
N SER A 9 -6.95 -8.18 1.85
CA SER A 9 -7.32 -7.45 3.05
C SER A 9 -6.49 -6.19 3.22
N LEU A 10 -5.19 -6.29 2.99
CA LEU A 10 -4.31 -5.14 3.09
C LEU A 10 -4.71 -4.04 2.08
N ILE A 11 -4.92 -4.42 0.83
CA ILE A 11 -5.31 -3.43 -0.18
C ILE A 11 -6.65 -2.79 0.17
N ARG A 12 -7.60 -3.57 0.63
CA ARG A 12 -8.91 -3.05 1.05
C ARG A 12 -8.74 -2.03 2.16
N ASN A 13 -7.90 -2.32 3.14
CA ASN A 13 -7.65 -1.43 4.26
C ASN A 13 -6.95 -0.14 3.81
N LEU A 14 -6.01 -0.25 2.89
CA LEU A 14 -5.35 0.93 2.35
C LEU A 14 -6.35 1.83 1.64
N ARG A 15 -7.22 1.25 0.81
CA ARG A 15 -8.23 2.03 0.09
C ARG A 15 -9.20 2.70 1.05
N LYS A 16 -9.53 2.03 2.13
CA LYS A 16 -10.50 2.54 3.09
C LYS A 16 -9.92 3.64 3.98
N ARG A 17 -8.70 3.43 4.46
CA ARG A 17 -8.08 4.36 5.41
C ARG A 17 -7.35 5.51 4.73
N PHE A 18 -6.86 5.28 3.54
CA PHE A 18 -6.10 6.28 2.79
C PHE A 18 -6.63 6.34 1.37
N PRO A 19 -7.87 6.83 1.21
CA PRO A 19 -8.51 6.82 -0.10
C PRO A 19 -7.84 7.77 -1.09
N VAL A 20 -7.95 7.41 -2.36
CA VAL A 20 -7.39 8.19 -3.46
C VAL A 20 -8.52 8.38 -4.47
N GLU A 21 -8.69 9.60 -4.96
CA GLU A 21 -9.76 9.89 -5.92
C GLU A 21 -9.56 9.22 -7.26
N SER A 22 -8.34 9.24 -7.75
CA SER A 22 -8.04 8.60 -9.03
C SER A 22 -8.02 7.09 -8.86
N PRO A 23 -8.44 6.33 -9.88
CA PRO A 23 -8.37 4.88 -9.79
C PRO A 23 -6.93 4.39 -9.59
N VAL A 24 -6.77 3.40 -8.75
CA VAL A 24 -5.48 2.79 -8.46
C VAL A 24 -5.58 1.29 -8.68
N ARG A 25 -4.79 0.78 -9.59
CA ARG A 25 -4.71 -0.64 -9.84
C ARG A 25 -3.44 -1.18 -9.22
N VAL A 26 -3.56 -2.19 -8.38
CA VAL A 26 -2.42 -2.79 -7.69
C VAL A 26 -2.23 -4.21 -8.19
N ILE A 27 -1.03 -4.51 -8.65
CA ILE A 27 -0.71 -5.80 -9.25
C ILE A 27 0.56 -6.34 -8.64
N ARG A 28 0.56 -7.62 -8.29
CA ARG A 28 1.80 -8.31 -7.92
C ARG A 28 2.34 -8.99 -9.15
N MET A 29 3.56 -8.69 -9.50
CA MET A 29 4.16 -9.26 -10.70
C MET A 29 5.68 -9.15 -10.59
N ASN A 30 6.38 -9.79 -11.49
CA ASN A 30 7.83 -9.66 -11.51
C ASN A 30 8.19 -8.27 -12.05
N VAL A 31 8.75 -7.45 -11.17
CA VAL A 31 9.20 -6.10 -11.53
C VAL A 31 10.71 -6.11 -11.52
N LYS A 32 11.29 -6.01 -12.68
CA LYS A 32 12.72 -6.16 -12.80
C LYS A 32 13.44 -5.02 -12.09
N GLY A 33 14.24 -5.37 -11.11
CA GLY A 33 15.13 -4.42 -10.46
C GLY A 33 14.56 -3.62 -9.32
N ASP A 34 13.25 -3.69 -9.08
CA ASP A 34 12.63 -2.86 -8.05
C ASP A 34 11.67 -3.66 -7.17
N PRO A 35 11.58 -3.31 -5.88
CA PRO A 35 10.55 -3.93 -5.03
C PRO A 35 9.15 -3.48 -5.38
N GLY A 36 9.01 -2.27 -5.91
CA GLY A 36 7.71 -1.76 -6.33
C GLY A 36 7.87 -0.59 -7.27
N LEU A 37 6.82 -0.26 -7.99
CA LEU A 37 6.86 0.82 -8.97
C LEU A 37 5.46 1.40 -9.14
N THR A 38 5.34 2.70 -9.06
CA THR A 38 4.09 3.41 -9.29
C THR A 38 4.21 4.26 -10.54
N THR A 39 3.23 4.14 -11.43
CA THR A 39 3.15 4.99 -12.61
C THR A 39 1.77 5.63 -12.68
N PHE A 40 1.71 6.82 -13.26
CA PHE A 40 0.46 7.57 -13.43
C PHE A 40 0.34 7.97 -14.88
N ASN A 41 -0.81 7.68 -15.48
CA ASN A 41 -1.02 7.96 -16.90
C ASN A 41 -1.84 9.23 -17.17
N GLY A 42 -2.04 10.05 -16.15
CA GLY A 42 -2.84 11.26 -16.27
C GLY A 42 -4.25 11.10 -15.74
N SER A 43 -4.73 9.88 -15.58
CA SER A 43 -6.06 9.64 -15.06
C SER A 43 -6.12 8.51 -14.03
N SER A 44 -5.15 7.61 -14.03
CA SER A 44 -5.16 6.50 -13.07
C SER A 44 -3.74 6.10 -12.73
N TYR A 45 -3.60 5.43 -11.58
CA TYR A 45 -2.33 4.91 -11.10
C TYR A 45 -2.24 3.43 -11.34
N ARG A 46 -1.05 2.97 -11.63
CA ARG A 46 -0.74 1.55 -11.65
C ARG A 46 0.42 1.32 -10.68
N VAL A 47 0.16 0.48 -9.69
CA VAL A 47 1.15 0.11 -8.69
C VAL A 47 1.52 -1.35 -8.92
N ARG A 48 2.79 -1.58 -9.21
CA ARG A 48 3.30 -2.94 -9.42
C ARG A 48 4.20 -3.29 -8.25
N ILE A 49 3.93 -4.44 -7.64
CA ILE A 49 4.70 -4.88 -6.48
C ILE A 49 5.42 -6.17 -6.87
N GLN A 50 6.72 -6.19 -6.64
CA GLN A 50 7.54 -7.34 -6.96
C GLN A 50 7.02 -8.59 -6.24
N SER A 51 6.58 -9.56 -7.02
CA SER A 51 6.04 -10.80 -6.47
C SER A 51 7.13 -11.74 -5.99
N ASN A 52 8.35 -11.53 -6.44
CA ASN A 52 9.48 -12.42 -6.13
C ASN A 52 10.23 -11.93 -4.89
N GLN A 53 9.49 -11.70 -3.83
CA GLN A 53 10.04 -11.34 -2.53
C GLN A 53 9.09 -11.89 -1.48
N ASP A 54 9.57 -11.96 -0.24
CA ASP A 54 8.74 -12.53 0.81
C ASP A 54 7.60 -11.59 1.18
N TRP A 55 6.74 -12.08 2.07
CA TRP A 55 5.55 -11.32 2.46
C TRP A 55 5.93 -9.96 3.05
N GLY A 56 6.94 -9.93 3.95
CA GLY A 56 7.38 -8.68 4.55
C GLY A 56 7.84 -7.67 3.50
N GLY A 57 8.57 -8.15 2.50
CA GLY A 57 9.02 -7.29 1.41
C GLY A 57 7.87 -6.75 0.59
N GLN A 58 6.87 -7.59 0.32
CA GLN A 58 5.69 -7.16 -0.43
C GLN A 58 4.91 -6.10 0.35
N VAL A 59 4.76 -6.30 1.65
CA VAL A 59 4.07 -5.32 2.51
C VAL A 59 4.82 -3.99 2.48
N ASP A 60 6.12 -4.03 2.75
CA ASP A 60 6.90 -2.79 2.76
C ASP A 60 6.76 -2.05 1.44
N ALA A 61 6.81 -2.78 0.33
CA ALA A 61 6.72 -2.18 -0.99
C ALA A 61 5.37 -1.51 -1.22
N ILE A 62 4.27 -2.19 -0.88
CA ILE A 62 2.96 -1.58 -1.13
C ILE A 62 2.71 -0.38 -0.22
N LEU A 63 3.16 -0.41 1.02
CA LEU A 63 3.00 0.74 1.91
C LEU A 63 3.78 1.94 1.36
N HIS A 64 4.99 1.70 0.87
CA HIS A 64 5.82 2.72 0.26
C HIS A 64 5.14 3.32 -0.98
N GLU A 65 4.67 2.46 -1.87
CA GLU A 65 4.04 2.93 -3.11
C GLU A 65 2.71 3.62 -2.86
N TRP A 66 1.93 3.13 -1.90
CA TRP A 66 0.67 3.78 -1.56
C TRP A 66 0.90 5.19 -1.04
N ALA A 67 1.97 5.38 -0.26
CA ALA A 67 2.34 6.70 0.21
C ALA A 67 2.67 7.64 -0.96
N HIS A 68 3.35 7.14 -1.98
CA HIS A 68 3.63 7.92 -3.17
C HIS A 68 2.34 8.36 -3.87
N VAL A 69 1.40 7.44 -4.03
CA VAL A 69 0.11 7.74 -4.66
C VAL A 69 -0.61 8.84 -3.88
N CYS A 70 -0.73 8.67 -2.57
CA CYS A 70 -1.44 9.65 -1.74
C CYS A 70 -0.75 11.01 -1.74
N ALA A 71 0.57 11.02 -1.70
CA ALA A 71 1.31 12.28 -1.68
C ALA A 71 1.11 13.05 -2.99
N ILE A 72 1.11 12.35 -4.11
CA ILE A 72 0.89 12.99 -5.40
C ILE A 72 -0.52 13.58 -5.47
N GLU A 73 -1.52 12.80 -5.04
CA GLU A 73 -2.91 13.22 -5.12
C GLU A 73 -3.19 14.42 -4.23
N GLU A 74 -2.67 14.38 -3.02
CA GLU A 74 -3.08 15.35 -2.03
C GLU A 74 -2.25 16.58 -1.98
N ALA A 75 -0.99 16.47 -2.28
CA ALA A 75 -0.12 17.55 -1.90
C ALA A 75 1.15 17.58 -2.69
N TYR A 76 1.00 17.61 -3.96
CA TYR A 76 2.19 17.60 -4.79
C TYR A 76 3.13 18.77 -4.53
N ASN A 77 2.66 19.79 -3.86
CA ASN A 77 3.52 20.91 -3.50
C ASN A 77 4.15 20.79 -2.12
N HIS A 78 3.83 19.74 -1.39
CA HIS A 78 4.28 19.60 -0.01
C HIS A 78 5.48 18.67 0.07
N ARG A 79 6.64 19.26 0.22
CA ARG A 79 7.84 18.47 0.41
C ARG A 79 7.74 17.70 1.71
N GLY A 80 8.18 16.48 1.69
CA GLY A 80 8.12 15.65 2.87
C GLY A 80 6.76 15.05 3.14
N ARG A 81 5.76 15.41 2.37
CA ARG A 81 4.42 14.83 2.56
C ARG A 81 4.46 13.31 2.43
N TRP A 82 5.26 12.81 1.50
CA TRP A 82 5.43 11.37 1.35
C TRP A 82 5.90 10.73 2.65
N ALA A 83 6.90 11.30 3.31
CA ALA A 83 7.44 10.72 4.53
C ALA A 83 6.40 10.69 5.64
N THR A 84 5.64 11.77 5.78
CA THR A 84 4.58 11.83 6.77
C THR A 84 3.52 10.77 6.49
N LEU A 85 3.08 10.68 5.25
CA LEU A 85 2.07 9.70 4.86
C LEU A 85 2.58 8.28 5.04
N PHE A 86 3.82 8.03 4.66
CA PHE A 86 4.38 6.70 4.84
C PHE A 86 4.38 6.30 6.31
N GLY A 87 4.74 7.23 7.19
CA GLY A 87 4.70 6.98 8.63
C GLY A 87 3.29 6.66 9.11
N GLU A 88 2.30 7.41 8.64
CA GLU A 88 0.90 7.18 9.03
C GLU A 88 0.41 5.83 8.52
N ILE A 89 0.75 5.49 7.29
CA ILE A 89 0.35 4.22 6.69
C ILE A 89 1.02 3.06 7.42
N TYR A 90 2.30 3.19 7.70
CA TYR A 90 3.04 2.14 8.41
C TYR A 90 2.47 1.94 9.82
N ASP A 91 2.13 3.04 10.48
CA ASP A 91 1.55 2.99 11.80
C ASP A 91 0.19 2.29 11.78
N ALA A 92 -0.64 2.60 10.78
CA ALA A 92 -1.92 1.93 10.62
C ALA A 92 -1.72 0.43 10.36
N TRP A 93 -0.72 0.09 9.56
CA TRP A 93 -0.40 -1.31 9.30
C TRP A 93 -0.08 -2.05 10.59
N THR A 94 0.82 -1.48 11.40
CA THR A 94 1.25 -2.18 12.61
C THR A 94 0.16 -2.25 13.67
N LYS A 95 -0.69 -1.24 13.76
CA LYS A 95 -1.68 -1.18 14.82
C LYS A 95 -3.02 -1.79 14.44
N ASP A 96 -3.42 -1.65 13.19
CA ASP A 96 -4.77 -2.04 12.79
C ASP A 96 -4.82 -3.14 11.74
N PHE A 97 -4.02 -3.00 10.69
CA PHE A 97 -4.19 -3.85 9.51
C PHE A 97 -3.72 -5.28 9.72
N GLN A 98 -2.69 -5.49 10.52
CA GLN A 98 -2.21 -6.85 10.71
C GLN A 98 -2.81 -7.52 11.92
N ARG A 99 -3.71 -6.86 12.63
CA ARG A 99 -4.40 -7.52 13.72
C ARG A 99 -5.33 -8.58 13.15
N PRO A 100 -5.35 -9.76 13.75
CA PRO A 100 -6.37 -10.73 13.37
C PRO A 100 -7.72 -10.11 13.66
N SER A 101 -8.64 -10.35 12.82
CA SER A 101 -9.96 -9.90 13.12
C SER A 101 -10.41 -10.62 14.34
N GLU A 102 -10.43 -10.18 15.28
CA GLU A 102 -10.62 -10.74 16.44
C GLU A 102 -11.46 -10.63 17.14
N PRO A 103 -11.63 -11.08 17.31
CA PRO A 103 -12.20 -10.90 18.09
C PRO A 103 -11.82 -10.99 19.34
N GLN A 104 -11.38 -11.09 19.18
CA GLN A 104 -11.01 -11.13 19.98
C GLN A 104 -11.44 -10.87 20.80
N GLY A 105 -11.98 -11.03 20.98
CA GLY A 105 -12.20 -10.85 21.71
C GLY A 105 -12.18 -11.05 22.27
N THR A 106 -12.14 -11.24 22.40
CA THR A 106 -12.05 -11.36 22.98
C THR A 106 -12.05 -11.06 23.52
N THR A 107 -12.07 -11.10 23.75
CA THR A 107 -12.21 -10.92 24.41
C THR A 107 -12.41 -10.67 24.92
#